data_b4e95bbb38cead38b970871f6347486c
#
_entry.id   b4e95bbb38cead38b970871f6347486c
#
_cell.length_a   1.000
_cell.length_b   1.000
_cell.length_c   1.000
_cell.angle_alpha   90.00
_cell.angle_beta   90.00
_cell.angle_gamma   90.00
#
_symmetry.space_group_name_H-M   'P 1'
#
loop_
_entity.id
_entity.type
_entity.pdbx_description
1 polymer ?
#
loop_
_entity_poly.entity_id
_entity_poly.type
_entity_poly.pdbx_seq_one_letter_code
_entity_poly.pdbx_strand_id
1 'polypeptide(L)'
;MDRDIYKKTMQRELLESDQGGRLSLFEGNVHDLIIDSEGRCTGISMEDGTRLTAKSVVLTTGTFLDAKCYIGQSEVVKAGRFMRHTDRTESNEMKVEPASSALAQSIKRLKFPVARLRTGTPPRLSRASIDYTGLEA
;
A
#
# COMPACT_ATOMS: atom_id res chain seq x y z
N MET A 1 18.81 -8.62 -8.46
CA MET A 1 19.01 -7.81 -7.26
C MET A 1 18.66 -8.67 -6.06
N ASP A 2 19.57 -8.74 -5.09
CA ASP A 2 19.35 -9.44 -3.82
C ASP A 2 18.38 -8.62 -2.95
N ARG A 3 17.28 -9.26 -2.55
CA ARG A 3 16.22 -8.57 -1.80
C ARG A 3 16.60 -8.25 -0.38
N ASP A 4 17.41 -9.10 0.24
CA ASP A 4 17.81 -8.92 1.64
C ASP A 4 18.83 -7.78 1.76
N ILE A 5 19.73 -7.69 0.79
CA ILE A 5 20.68 -6.57 0.71
C ILE A 5 19.89 -5.27 0.46
N TYR A 6 18.96 -5.25 -0.50
CA TYR A 6 18.15 -4.07 -0.77
C TYR A 6 17.36 -3.62 0.45
N LYS A 7 16.66 -4.56 1.12
CA LYS A 7 15.87 -4.25 2.30
C LYS A 7 16.74 -3.64 3.42
N LYS A 8 17.87 -4.29 3.74
CA LYS A 8 18.80 -3.81 4.79
C LYS A 8 19.37 -2.44 4.45
N THR A 9 19.75 -2.22 3.18
CA THR A 9 20.28 -0.93 2.74
C THR A 9 19.23 0.16 2.88
N MET A 10 18.02 -0.06 2.38
CA MET A 10 16.94 0.93 2.47
C MET A 10 16.53 1.22 3.91
N GLN A 11 16.46 0.20 4.76
CA GLN A 11 16.17 0.40 6.18
C GLN A 11 17.26 1.25 6.85
N ARG A 12 18.53 0.97 6.58
CA ARG A 12 19.64 1.76 7.10
C ARG A 12 19.57 3.21 6.62
N GLU A 13 19.42 3.44 5.32
CA GLU A 13 19.33 4.78 4.76
C GLU A 13 18.17 5.59 5.38
N LEU A 14 17.01 4.99 5.55
CA LEU A 14 15.86 5.67 6.12
C LEU A 14 16.00 5.95 7.63
N LEU A 15 16.52 5.00 8.40
CA LEU A 15 16.56 5.10 9.86
C LEU A 15 17.82 5.84 10.35
N GLU A 16 18.97 5.67 9.69
CA GLU A 16 20.24 6.32 10.06
C GLU A 16 20.37 7.73 9.48
N SER A 17 19.75 7.99 8.31
CA SER A 17 19.78 9.32 7.69
C SER A 17 18.87 10.33 8.37
N ASP A 18 17.94 9.88 9.22
CA ASP A 18 17.04 10.79 9.94
C ASP A 18 17.68 11.37 11.20
N GLN A 19 18.80 12.09 11.03
CA GLN A 19 19.51 12.78 12.11
C GLN A 19 18.68 13.89 12.78
N GLY A 20 17.49 14.20 12.28
CA GLY A 20 16.64 15.27 12.79
C GLY A 20 15.31 14.82 13.40
N GLY A 21 15.06 13.52 13.55
CA GLY A 21 13.78 13.00 14.09
C GLY A 21 12.56 13.36 13.21
N ARG A 22 12.77 13.53 11.90
CA ARG A 22 11.71 13.90 10.95
C ARG A 22 10.92 12.71 10.42
N LEU A 23 11.43 11.48 10.62
CA LEU A 23 10.81 10.23 10.23
C LEU A 23 10.35 9.47 11.45
N SER A 24 9.09 9.08 11.47
CA SER A 24 8.52 8.15 12.45
C SER A 24 7.91 6.97 11.74
N LEU A 25 8.19 5.75 12.20
CA LEU A 25 7.62 4.52 11.68
C LEU A 25 6.53 4.03 12.62
N PHE A 26 5.35 3.78 12.06
CA PHE A 26 4.24 3.17 12.75
C PHE A 26 3.88 1.86 12.03
N GLU A 27 3.94 0.76 12.77
CA GLU A 27 3.55 -0.55 12.27
C GLU A 27 2.07 -0.79 12.60
N GLY A 28 1.28 -1.18 11.60
CA GLY A 28 -0.14 -1.53 11.78
C GLY A 28 -0.93 -1.46 10.50
N ASN A 29 -2.20 -1.84 10.60
CA ASN A 29 -3.13 -1.84 9.47
C ASN A 29 -3.88 -0.51 9.39
N VAL A 30 -3.73 0.19 8.28
CA VAL A 30 -4.54 1.38 7.99
C VAL A 30 -5.96 0.94 7.63
N HIS A 31 -6.93 1.41 8.40
CA HIS A 31 -8.35 1.09 8.25
C HIS A 31 -9.07 2.09 7.35
N ASP A 32 -8.86 3.39 7.58
CA ASP A 32 -9.62 4.43 6.88
C ASP A 32 -8.81 5.73 6.71
N LEU A 33 -9.28 6.57 5.80
CA LEU A 33 -8.84 7.96 5.66
C LEU A 33 -9.71 8.88 6.50
N ILE A 34 -9.12 9.85 7.16
CA ILE A 34 -9.85 10.88 7.90
C ILE A 34 -10.12 12.05 6.95
N ILE A 35 -11.39 12.25 6.64
CA ILE A 35 -11.84 13.34 5.77
C ILE A 35 -12.60 14.35 6.61
N ASP A 36 -12.28 15.63 6.48
CA ASP A 36 -12.98 16.72 7.16
C ASP A 36 -14.29 17.11 6.44
N SER A 37 -15.02 18.07 7.03
CA SER A 37 -16.27 18.57 6.47
C SER A 37 -16.13 19.29 5.13
N GLU A 38 -14.91 19.70 4.77
CA GLU A 38 -14.59 20.35 3.49
C GLU A 38 -14.11 19.35 2.44
N GLY A 39 -14.07 18.05 2.78
CA GLY A 39 -13.63 16.98 1.89
C GLY A 39 -12.11 16.82 1.80
N ARG A 40 -11.33 17.43 2.69
CA ARG A 40 -9.87 17.31 2.71
C ARG A 40 -9.44 16.11 3.55
N CYS A 41 -8.44 15.40 3.08
CA CYS A 41 -7.82 14.33 3.85
C CYS A 41 -6.91 14.94 4.92
N THR A 42 -7.20 14.67 6.19
CA THR A 42 -6.51 15.23 7.36
C THR A 42 -5.74 14.17 8.15
N GLY A 43 -5.71 12.93 7.67
CA GLY A 43 -4.99 11.84 8.32
C GLY A 43 -5.53 10.48 8.00
N ILE A 44 -5.15 9.52 8.83
CA ILE A 44 -5.57 8.11 8.75
C ILE A 44 -6.06 7.61 10.09
N SER A 45 -6.94 6.62 10.08
CA SER A 45 -7.23 5.77 11.24
C SER A 45 -6.71 4.36 11.02
N MET A 46 -6.19 3.75 12.08
CA MET A 46 -5.70 2.39 12.07
C MET A 46 -6.77 1.43 12.63
N GLU A 47 -6.59 0.14 12.41
CA GLU A 47 -7.54 -0.90 12.85
C GLU A 47 -7.67 -0.97 14.37
N ASP A 48 -6.61 -0.66 15.10
CA ASP A 48 -6.59 -0.58 16.58
C ASP A 48 -7.26 0.68 17.14
N GLY A 49 -7.80 1.56 16.29
CA GLY A 49 -8.40 2.82 16.66
C GLY A 49 -7.44 4.00 16.75
N THR A 50 -6.14 3.80 16.59
CA THR A 50 -5.15 4.89 16.55
C THR A 50 -5.46 5.83 15.40
N ARG A 51 -5.35 7.14 15.65
CA ARG A 51 -5.56 8.19 14.65
C ARG A 51 -4.28 8.99 14.47
N LEU A 52 -3.79 9.06 13.25
CA LEU A 52 -2.63 9.86 12.88
C LEU A 52 -3.08 11.01 11.98
N THR A 53 -2.85 12.24 12.45
CA THR A 53 -3.17 13.44 11.67
C THR A 53 -1.99 13.88 10.82
N ALA A 54 -2.26 14.35 9.62
CA ALA A 54 -1.25 14.81 8.68
C ALA A 54 -1.79 15.88 7.74
N LYS A 55 -0.91 16.73 7.23
CA LYS A 55 -1.24 17.72 6.19
C LYS A 55 -1.48 17.07 4.82
N SER A 56 -0.88 15.90 4.60
CA SER A 56 -1.01 15.14 3.37
C SER A 56 -0.83 13.65 3.66
N VAL A 57 -1.51 12.81 2.90
CA VAL A 57 -1.40 11.35 2.97
C VAL A 57 -1.05 10.81 1.60
N VAL A 58 0.00 10.00 1.54
CA VAL A 58 0.42 9.31 0.32
C VAL A 58 0.15 7.81 0.48
N LEU A 59 -0.67 7.25 -0.40
CA LEU A 59 -1.01 5.83 -0.41
C LEU A 59 -0.08 5.07 -1.35
N THR A 60 0.67 4.12 -0.80
CA THR A 60 1.60 3.26 -1.56
C THR A 60 1.24 1.79 -1.35
N THR A 61 -0.01 1.46 -1.52
CA THR A 61 -0.61 0.15 -1.17
C THR A 61 -0.12 -1.01 -2.03
N GLY A 62 0.61 -0.74 -3.08
CA GLY A 62 1.10 -1.78 -3.99
C GLY A 62 -0.05 -2.61 -4.56
N THR A 63 -0.01 -3.91 -4.31
CA THR A 63 -1.01 -4.87 -4.80
C THR A 63 -2.02 -5.31 -3.74
N PHE A 64 -2.06 -4.66 -2.57
CA PHE A 64 -2.86 -5.12 -1.42
C PHE A 64 -4.30 -4.60 -1.41
N LEU A 65 -4.59 -3.52 -2.13
CA LEU A 65 -5.88 -2.83 -2.07
C LEU A 65 -7.01 -3.68 -2.65
N ASP A 66 -7.84 -4.26 -1.79
CA ASP A 66 -8.91 -5.23 -2.11
C ASP A 66 -8.43 -6.34 -3.08
N ALA A 67 -7.22 -6.82 -2.84
CA ALA A 67 -6.54 -7.72 -3.74
C ALA A 67 -7.20 -9.09 -3.83
N LYS A 68 -7.10 -9.70 -5.01
CA LYS A 68 -7.53 -11.06 -5.27
C LYS A 68 -6.41 -11.83 -5.94
N CYS A 69 -6.05 -12.97 -5.39
CA CYS A 69 -5.12 -13.92 -5.98
C CYS A 69 -5.89 -15.06 -6.61
N TYR A 70 -5.59 -15.35 -7.86
CA TYR A 70 -6.16 -16.47 -8.60
C TYR A 70 -5.20 -17.64 -8.57
N ILE A 71 -5.67 -18.80 -8.11
CA ILE A 71 -4.90 -20.04 -8.02
C ILE A 71 -5.52 -21.05 -8.99
N GLY A 72 -4.80 -21.33 -10.08
CA GLY A 72 -5.35 -22.16 -11.15
C GLY A 72 -6.60 -21.54 -11.81
N GLN A 73 -7.58 -22.37 -12.14
CA GLN A 73 -8.78 -21.92 -12.86
C GLN A 73 -10.00 -21.66 -11.96
N SER A 74 -10.00 -22.17 -10.74
CA SER A 74 -11.24 -22.25 -9.91
C SER A 74 -11.14 -21.55 -8.57
N GLU A 75 -9.96 -21.28 -8.05
CA GLU A 75 -9.80 -20.72 -6.71
C GLU A 75 -9.45 -19.25 -6.74
N VAL A 76 -10.20 -18.45 -5.97
CA VAL A 76 -9.95 -17.02 -5.80
C VAL A 76 -9.86 -16.71 -4.31
N VAL A 77 -8.69 -16.26 -3.88
CA VAL A 77 -8.43 -15.90 -2.49
C VAL A 77 -8.29 -14.38 -2.36
N LYS A 78 -8.94 -13.79 -1.35
CA LYS A 78 -8.71 -12.39 -0.98
C LYS A 78 -7.41 -12.29 -0.20
N ALA A 79 -6.33 -12.00 -0.90
CA ALA A 79 -5.00 -11.91 -0.31
C ALA A 79 -4.18 -10.84 -1.02
N GLY A 80 -3.40 -10.09 -0.27
CA GLY A 80 -2.46 -9.12 -0.80
C GLY A 80 -1.24 -9.80 -1.40
N ARG A 81 -0.76 -10.86 -0.74
CA ARG A 81 0.42 -11.62 -1.18
C ARG A 81 0.41 -13.04 -0.62
N PHE A 82 0.91 -13.97 -1.43
CA PHE A 82 1.29 -15.30 -0.95
C PHE A 82 2.72 -15.28 -0.39
N MET A 83 2.91 -15.86 0.78
CA MET A 83 4.24 -16.08 1.33
C MET A 83 5.00 -17.11 0.51
N ARG A 84 6.29 -16.91 0.30
CA ARG A 84 7.12 -17.84 -0.43
C ARG A 84 7.36 -19.11 0.39
N HIS A 85 7.76 -20.17 -0.32
CA HIS A 85 8.07 -21.50 0.24
C HIS A 85 9.11 -21.49 1.39
N THR A 86 10.01 -20.48 1.40
CA THR A 86 11.02 -20.26 2.44
C THR A 86 10.47 -19.74 3.76
N ASP A 87 9.25 -19.16 3.71
CA ASP A 87 8.60 -18.55 4.88
C ASP A 87 7.50 -19.47 5.45
N ARG A 88 7.56 -20.78 5.10
CA ARG A 88 6.61 -21.78 5.60
C ARG A 88 6.83 -22.01 7.07
N THR A 89 5.76 -21.89 7.84
CA THR A 89 5.71 -22.41 9.20
C THR A 89 5.69 -23.93 9.17
N GLU A 90 6.08 -24.59 10.26
CA GLU A 90 6.13 -26.07 10.41
C GLU A 90 4.80 -26.77 10.08
N SER A 91 3.69 -26.05 10.05
CA SER A 91 2.34 -26.56 9.75
C SER A 91 2.04 -26.81 8.29
N ASN A 92 2.95 -26.58 7.37
CA ASN A 92 2.74 -26.73 5.90
C ASN A 92 1.57 -25.91 5.31
N GLU A 93 0.97 -25.03 6.09
CA GLU A 93 -0.09 -24.14 5.63
C GLU A 93 0.49 -22.95 4.87
N MET A 94 -0.09 -22.66 3.72
CA MET A 94 0.30 -21.51 2.91
C MET A 94 -0.16 -20.22 3.60
N LYS A 95 0.77 -19.51 4.21
CA LYS A 95 0.48 -18.24 4.86
C LYS A 95 0.23 -17.16 3.81
N VAL A 96 -0.88 -16.45 3.94
CA VAL A 96 -1.22 -15.34 3.06
C VAL A 96 -1.33 -14.04 3.87
N GLU A 97 -0.86 -12.95 3.31
CA GLU A 97 -1.12 -11.64 3.87
C GLU A 97 -2.50 -11.17 3.42
N PRO A 98 -3.37 -10.69 4.33
CA PRO A 98 -4.72 -10.27 3.97
C PRO A 98 -4.71 -9.05 3.03
N ALA A 99 -5.78 -8.92 2.25
CA ALA A 99 -5.99 -7.74 1.43
C ALA A 99 -6.52 -6.57 2.27
N SER A 100 -6.08 -5.35 1.96
CA SER A 100 -6.57 -4.11 2.60
C SER A 100 -7.96 -3.74 2.07
N SER A 101 -9.00 -4.43 2.55
CA SER A 101 -10.36 -4.26 2.07
C SER A 101 -11.05 -3.02 2.66
N ALA A 102 -10.78 -2.68 3.92
CA ALA A 102 -11.36 -1.50 4.58
C ALA A 102 -10.88 -0.20 3.90
N LEU A 103 -9.57 -0.03 3.72
CA LEU A 103 -9.01 1.11 3.01
C LEU A 103 -9.52 1.20 1.56
N ALA A 104 -9.70 0.06 0.88
CA ALA A 104 -10.28 0.04 -0.46
C ALA A 104 -11.71 0.58 -0.50
N GLN A 105 -12.52 0.29 0.52
CA GLN A 105 -13.87 0.84 0.65
C GLN A 105 -13.84 2.34 0.90
N SER A 106 -12.89 2.84 1.68
CA SER A 106 -12.69 4.28 1.90
C SER A 106 -12.48 5.01 0.58
N ILE A 107 -11.57 4.51 -0.25
CA ILE A 107 -11.28 5.09 -1.57
C ILE A 107 -12.53 5.07 -2.48
N LYS A 108 -13.30 3.99 -2.46
CA LYS A 108 -14.56 3.91 -3.21
C LYS A 108 -15.60 4.93 -2.73
N ARG A 109 -15.68 5.18 -1.40
CA ARG A 109 -16.59 6.22 -0.85
C ARG A 109 -16.22 7.63 -1.33
N LEU A 110 -14.96 7.89 -1.59
CA LEU A 110 -14.48 9.16 -2.13
C LEU A 110 -14.78 9.34 -3.63
N LYS A 111 -15.45 8.36 -4.25
CA LYS A 111 -15.92 8.38 -5.65
C LYS A 111 -14.81 8.55 -6.67
N PHE A 112 -13.57 8.16 -6.36
CA PHE A 112 -12.55 8.07 -7.38
C PHE A 112 -12.93 7.02 -8.43
N PRO A 113 -12.66 7.26 -9.72
CA PRO A 113 -12.83 6.24 -10.75
C PRO A 113 -11.79 5.14 -10.55
N VAL A 114 -12.21 4.03 -9.98
CA VAL A 114 -11.33 2.89 -9.70
C VAL A 114 -11.70 1.70 -10.57
N ALA A 115 -10.69 0.96 -11.01
CA ALA A 115 -10.83 -0.27 -11.76
C ALA A 115 -9.90 -1.34 -11.22
N ARG A 116 -10.15 -2.59 -11.59
CA ARG A 116 -9.26 -3.69 -11.23
C ARG A 116 -8.23 -3.90 -12.33
N LEU A 117 -6.96 -3.87 -11.92
CA LEU A 117 -5.81 -4.13 -12.79
C LEU A 117 -5.10 -5.41 -12.35
N ARG A 118 -4.35 -6.01 -13.27
CA ARG A 118 -3.44 -7.12 -12.95
C ARG A 118 -2.07 -6.56 -12.58
N THR A 119 -1.39 -7.21 -11.64
CA THR A 119 0.02 -6.95 -11.37
C THR A 119 0.83 -7.24 -12.64
N GLY A 120 1.85 -6.44 -12.90
CA GLY A 120 2.66 -6.56 -14.13
C GLY A 120 2.08 -5.84 -15.35
N THR A 121 0.89 -5.26 -15.25
CA THR A 121 0.33 -4.40 -16.29
C THR A 121 0.30 -2.96 -15.77
N PRO A 122 1.34 -2.15 -16.02
CA PRO A 122 1.35 -0.74 -15.60
C PRO A 122 0.29 0.05 -16.38
N PRO A 123 -0.29 1.10 -15.80
CA PRO A 123 -1.20 1.98 -16.51
C PRO A 123 -0.45 2.66 -17.68
N ARG A 124 -1.13 2.75 -18.82
CA ARG A 124 -0.63 3.50 -19.96
C ARG A 124 -1.27 4.88 -19.95
N LEU A 125 -0.44 5.90 -19.80
CA LEU A 125 -0.86 7.28 -19.81
C LEU A 125 -0.59 7.91 -21.17
N SER A 126 -1.49 8.78 -21.64
CA SER A 126 -1.20 9.61 -22.81
C SER A 126 -0.13 10.64 -22.43
N ARG A 127 0.96 10.69 -23.17
CA ARG A 127 2.01 11.68 -22.94
C ARG A 127 1.47 13.12 -22.99
N ALA A 128 0.49 13.37 -23.81
CA ALA A 128 -0.13 14.69 -23.95
C ALA A 128 -0.99 15.09 -22.75
N SER A 129 -1.37 14.15 -21.87
CA SER A 129 -2.16 14.42 -20.67
C SER A 129 -1.32 14.62 -19.42
N ILE A 130 0.00 14.52 -19.51
CA ILE A 130 0.89 14.70 -18.37
C ILE A 130 1.38 16.15 -18.35
N ASP A 131 1.15 16.82 -17.24
CA ASP A 131 1.72 18.14 -17.00
C ASP A 131 3.15 17.99 -16.48
N TYR A 132 4.13 18.42 -17.26
CA TYR A 132 5.55 18.41 -16.92
C TYR A 132 6.02 19.76 -16.39
N THR A 133 5.13 20.73 -16.20
CA THR A 133 5.49 22.06 -15.72
C THR A 133 6.15 21.98 -14.33
N GLY A 134 7.34 22.53 -14.19
CA GLY A 134 8.09 22.52 -12.94
C GLY A 134 8.83 21.22 -12.63
N LEU A 135 8.86 20.24 -13.54
CA LEU A 135 9.70 19.06 -13.41
C LEU A 135 11.04 19.30 -14.12
N GLU A 136 12.12 18.93 -13.43
CA GLU A 136 13.46 18.90 -14.05
C GLU A 136 13.56 17.66 -14.95
N ALA A 137 14.23 17.82 -16.10
CA ALA A 137 14.44 16.77 -17.09
C ALA A 137 15.67 15.92 -16.77
#